data_435576d3a8256461350391c508995a43
#
_entry.id   435576d3a8256461350391c508995a43
#
_cell.length_a   1.000
_cell.length_b   1.000
_cell.length_c   1.000
_cell.angle_alpha   90.00
_cell.angle_beta   90.00
_cell.angle_gamma   90.00
#
_symmetry.space_group_name_H-M   'P 1'
#
loop_
_entity.id
_entity.type
_entity.pdbx_description
1 polymer ?
#
loop_
_entity_poly.entity_id
_entity_poly.type
_entity_poly.pdbx_seq_one_letter_code
_entity_poly.pdbx_strand_id
1 'polypeptide(L)'
;MIKEFNNLEEMQKYYIKEINTYVFKEDSEDIELVKFNFDLDIDSNIKACDVKALNINANNINVDSINALNINVLDIDALDINALDIKCWNINAWCIDANDISALHIDADDIYAHNIRAENINAWNIDACDITSWDINARNINANDISYYAVCFAYNNIKCKSITGRRENARHFVLDGKLEVENV
;
A
#
# COMPACT_ATOMS: atom_id res chain seq x y z
N MET A 1 0.87 25.22 -0.69
CA MET A 1 -0.33 25.62 -1.49
C MET A 1 -1.15 24.39 -1.85
N ILE A 2 -2.50 24.50 -1.90
CA ILE A 2 -3.39 23.43 -2.39
C ILE A 2 -3.72 23.72 -3.86
N LYS A 3 -3.58 22.71 -4.72
CA LYS A 3 -3.94 22.79 -6.14
C LYS A 3 -5.07 21.82 -6.45
N GLU A 4 -6.17 22.34 -7.00
CA GLU A 4 -7.32 21.53 -7.41
C GLU A 4 -7.42 21.48 -8.94
N PHE A 5 -7.75 20.28 -9.48
CA PHE A 5 -7.97 20.03 -10.89
C PHE A 5 -9.36 19.44 -11.09
N ASN A 6 -10.07 19.92 -12.11
CA ASN A 6 -11.41 19.46 -12.45
C ASN A 6 -11.44 18.57 -13.70
N ASN A 7 -10.34 18.56 -14.46
CA ASN A 7 -10.17 17.73 -15.65
C ASN A 7 -8.68 17.56 -16.00
N LEU A 8 -8.38 16.64 -16.92
CA LEU A 8 -7.03 16.34 -17.38
C LEU A 8 -6.35 17.52 -18.10
N GLU A 9 -7.09 18.40 -18.79
CA GLU A 9 -6.51 19.51 -19.54
C GLU A 9 -5.83 20.50 -18.59
N GLU A 10 -6.39 20.72 -17.40
CA GLU A 10 -5.82 21.62 -16.40
C GLU A 10 -4.46 21.13 -15.86
N MET A 11 -4.18 19.82 -15.90
CA MET A 11 -2.92 19.25 -15.44
C MET A 11 -1.82 19.23 -16.54
N GLN A 12 -2.15 19.43 -17.82
CA GLN A 12 -1.19 19.24 -18.92
C GLN A 12 0.09 20.07 -18.77
N LYS A 13 0.03 21.24 -18.16
CA LYS A 13 1.22 22.07 -17.92
C LYS A 13 2.24 21.45 -16.96
N TYR A 14 1.83 20.45 -16.17
CA TYR A 14 2.70 19.73 -15.23
C TYR A 14 3.29 18.45 -15.83
N TYR A 15 2.90 18.10 -17.06
CA TYR A 15 3.37 16.91 -17.74
C TYR A 15 4.74 17.13 -18.39
N ILE A 16 5.70 16.27 -18.01
CA ILE A 16 7.05 16.25 -18.58
C ILE A 16 7.15 15.02 -19.48
N LYS A 17 7.09 15.23 -20.79
CA LYS A 17 7.02 14.18 -21.81
C LYS A 17 8.26 13.27 -21.83
N GLU A 18 9.43 13.81 -21.57
CA GLU A 18 10.72 13.10 -21.60
C GLU A 18 10.80 11.98 -20.56
N ILE A 19 10.11 12.11 -19.45
CA ILE A 19 10.08 11.14 -18.36
C ILE A 19 8.71 10.51 -18.15
N ASN A 20 7.74 10.83 -19.01
CA ASN A 20 6.34 10.37 -18.90
C ASN A 20 5.73 10.59 -17.49
N THR A 21 5.90 11.78 -16.93
CA THR A 21 5.54 12.06 -15.54
C THR A 21 4.85 13.41 -15.39
N TYR A 22 3.76 13.43 -14.60
CA TYR A 22 3.19 14.66 -14.07
C TYR A 22 3.97 15.04 -12.81
N VAL A 23 4.65 16.19 -12.85
CA VAL A 23 5.40 16.73 -11.70
C VAL A 23 4.69 17.98 -11.21
N PHE A 24 4.01 17.88 -10.09
CA PHE A 24 3.24 18.98 -9.51
C PHE A 24 4.14 19.85 -8.65
N LYS A 25 4.84 20.79 -9.31
CA LYS A 25 5.70 21.79 -8.70
C LYS A 25 5.52 23.13 -9.41
N GLU A 26 5.47 24.21 -8.67
CA GLU A 26 5.48 25.59 -9.21
C GLU A 26 6.79 26.32 -8.84
N ASP A 27 7.26 27.20 -9.71
CA ASP A 27 8.59 27.86 -9.62
C ASP A 27 8.79 28.72 -8.35
N SER A 28 7.71 29.13 -7.68
CA SER A 28 7.76 30.06 -6.55
C SER A 28 7.11 29.57 -5.25
N GLU A 29 6.34 28.49 -5.29
CA GLU A 29 5.64 27.93 -4.12
C GLU A 29 5.57 26.41 -4.22
N ASP A 30 5.83 25.72 -3.11
CA ASP A 30 5.63 24.28 -3.02
C ASP A 30 4.13 23.96 -3.05
N ILE A 31 3.73 23.04 -3.93
CA ILE A 31 2.40 22.46 -3.94
C ILE A 31 2.38 21.35 -2.89
N GLU A 32 1.79 21.61 -1.74
CA GLU A 32 1.70 20.68 -0.63
C GLU A 32 0.66 19.56 -0.89
N LEU A 33 -0.47 19.95 -1.51
CA LEU A 33 -1.57 19.03 -1.79
C LEU A 33 -2.11 19.23 -3.21
N VAL A 34 -2.14 18.14 -3.97
CA VAL A 34 -2.80 18.05 -5.28
C VAL A 34 -4.14 17.30 -5.11
N LYS A 35 -5.23 17.98 -5.44
CA LYS A 35 -6.57 17.41 -5.35
C LYS A 35 -7.19 17.27 -6.74
N PHE A 36 -7.63 16.05 -7.06
CA PHE A 36 -8.38 15.75 -8.27
C PHE A 36 -9.86 15.61 -7.93
N ASN A 37 -10.71 16.46 -8.54
CA ASN A 37 -12.17 16.41 -8.40
C ASN A 37 -12.83 15.47 -9.41
N PHE A 38 -12.03 14.61 -10.06
CA PHE A 38 -12.43 13.62 -11.06
C PHE A 38 -11.61 12.33 -10.87
N ASP A 39 -12.02 11.24 -11.51
CA ASP A 39 -11.25 10.00 -11.54
C ASP A 39 -10.01 10.19 -12.41
N LEU A 40 -8.83 10.01 -11.82
CA LEU A 40 -7.57 10.17 -12.50
C LEU A 40 -7.22 8.87 -13.23
N ASP A 41 -7.31 8.88 -14.54
CA ASP A 41 -6.96 7.76 -15.42
C ASP A 41 -5.92 8.22 -16.44
N ILE A 42 -4.66 7.80 -16.24
CA ILE A 42 -3.51 8.24 -17.03
C ILE A 42 -2.48 7.12 -17.24
N ASP A 43 -1.91 7.02 -18.46
CA ASP A 43 -0.79 6.14 -18.78
C ASP A 43 0.56 6.79 -18.46
N SER A 44 0.70 7.42 -17.29
CA SER A 44 1.86 8.21 -16.90
C SER A 44 2.14 8.04 -15.41
N ASN A 45 3.28 8.54 -14.96
CA ASN A 45 3.63 8.56 -13.56
C ASN A 45 3.15 9.86 -12.89
N ILE A 46 3.00 9.82 -11.56
CA ILE A 46 2.68 10.97 -10.72
C ILE A 46 3.81 11.21 -9.74
N LYS A 47 4.24 12.48 -9.62
CA LYS A 47 5.16 12.94 -8.58
C LYS A 47 4.62 14.23 -7.95
N ALA A 48 4.34 14.20 -6.66
CA ALA A 48 3.80 15.33 -5.90
C ALA A 48 4.22 15.23 -4.42
N CYS A 49 3.86 16.19 -3.56
CA CYS A 49 3.87 15.97 -2.10
C CYS A 49 2.67 15.10 -1.73
N ASP A 50 1.49 15.68 -1.58
CA ASP A 50 0.29 14.93 -1.24
C ASP A 50 -0.67 14.84 -2.42
N VAL A 51 -1.39 13.70 -2.54
CA VAL A 51 -2.42 13.49 -3.55
C VAL A 51 -3.75 13.11 -2.90
N LYS A 52 -4.82 13.76 -3.32
CA LYS A 52 -6.20 13.41 -2.96
C LYS A 52 -7.07 13.26 -4.20
N ALA A 53 -7.71 12.10 -4.34
CA ALA A 53 -8.60 11.78 -5.45
C ALA A 53 -9.75 10.86 -5.02
N LEU A 54 -10.73 10.63 -5.90
CA LEU A 54 -11.68 9.52 -5.73
C LEU A 54 -11.02 8.23 -6.19
N ASN A 55 -10.69 8.14 -7.47
CA ASN A 55 -10.02 6.98 -8.03
C ASN A 55 -8.75 7.40 -8.74
N ILE A 56 -7.69 6.60 -8.61
CA ILE A 56 -6.41 6.80 -9.29
C ILE A 56 -6.09 5.55 -10.10
N ASN A 57 -5.90 5.72 -11.41
CA ASN A 57 -5.34 4.72 -12.32
C ASN A 57 -4.16 5.38 -13.05
N ALA A 58 -2.96 4.92 -12.78
CA ALA A 58 -1.73 5.48 -13.32
C ALA A 58 -0.65 4.40 -13.45
N ASN A 59 0.54 4.73 -14.02
CA ASN A 59 1.64 3.79 -14.01
C ASN A 59 2.28 3.74 -12.63
N ASN A 60 2.95 4.79 -12.21
CA ASN A 60 3.60 4.83 -10.90
C ASN A 60 3.25 6.12 -10.16
N ILE A 61 3.19 6.02 -8.84
CA ILE A 61 2.98 7.15 -7.94
C ILE A 61 4.17 7.25 -7.00
N ASN A 62 4.78 8.45 -6.95
CA ASN A 62 5.82 8.79 -5.99
C ASN A 62 5.45 10.11 -5.28
N VAL A 63 5.02 10.01 -4.04
CA VAL A 63 4.44 11.12 -3.26
C VAL A 63 4.72 10.93 -1.77
N ASP A 64 4.50 12.00 -0.97
CA ASP A 64 4.56 11.86 0.49
C ASP A 64 3.29 11.18 1.01
N SER A 65 2.10 11.62 0.57
CA SER A 65 0.85 11.03 1.04
C SER A 65 -0.20 10.86 -0.07
N ILE A 66 -0.98 9.77 0.02
CA ILE A 66 -2.12 9.49 -0.85
C ILE A 66 -3.38 9.34 -0.01
N ASN A 67 -4.45 10.03 -0.40
CA ASN A 67 -5.79 9.83 0.12
C ASN A 67 -6.78 9.62 -1.04
N ALA A 68 -7.25 8.40 -1.23
CA ALA A 68 -8.16 8.05 -2.33
C ALA A 68 -9.17 6.97 -1.89
N LEU A 69 -10.23 6.78 -2.67
CA LEU A 69 -11.08 5.60 -2.49
C LEU A 69 -10.41 4.38 -3.10
N ASN A 70 -10.05 4.46 -4.39
CA ASN A 70 -9.40 3.33 -5.06
C ASN A 70 -8.10 3.76 -5.73
N ILE A 71 -7.09 2.91 -5.63
CA ILE A 71 -5.78 3.07 -6.26
C ILE A 71 -5.50 1.83 -7.11
N ASN A 72 -5.30 2.00 -8.42
CA ASN A 72 -4.91 0.94 -9.34
C ASN A 72 -3.72 1.41 -10.17
N VAL A 73 -2.53 0.94 -9.84
CA VAL A 73 -1.27 1.39 -10.42
C VAL A 73 -0.27 0.23 -10.57
N LEU A 74 0.87 0.44 -11.19
CA LEU A 74 1.96 -0.54 -11.17
C LEU A 74 2.70 -0.45 -9.84
N ASP A 75 3.29 0.70 -9.53
CA ASP A 75 4.08 0.86 -8.32
C ASP A 75 3.67 2.10 -7.52
N ILE A 76 3.71 1.99 -6.20
CA ILE A 76 3.51 3.08 -5.25
C ILE A 76 4.77 3.22 -4.40
N ASP A 77 5.27 4.46 -4.31
CA ASP A 77 6.31 4.89 -3.36
C ASP A 77 5.78 6.12 -2.61
N ALA A 78 5.42 5.93 -1.36
CA ALA A 78 4.81 6.97 -0.53
C ALA A 78 5.22 6.83 0.94
N LEU A 79 5.08 7.89 1.75
CA LEU A 79 5.18 7.77 3.20
C LEU A 79 3.86 7.22 3.76
N ASP A 80 2.74 7.87 3.44
CA ASP A 80 1.44 7.46 3.95
C ASP A 80 0.44 7.19 2.83
N ILE A 81 -0.30 6.06 2.94
CA ILE A 81 -1.37 5.68 2.04
C ILE A 81 -2.66 5.47 2.85
N ASN A 82 -3.71 6.19 2.49
CA ASN A 82 -5.06 6.00 3.04
C ASN A 82 -6.04 5.76 1.88
N ALA A 83 -6.61 4.55 1.80
CA ALA A 83 -7.53 4.18 0.73
C ALA A 83 -8.57 3.15 1.18
N LEU A 84 -9.66 2.97 0.41
CA LEU A 84 -10.51 1.79 0.58
C LEU A 84 -9.84 0.58 -0.08
N ASP A 85 -9.57 0.67 -1.38
CA ASP A 85 -8.98 -0.43 -2.13
C ASP A 85 -7.67 -0.03 -2.80
N ILE A 86 -6.65 -0.88 -2.67
CA ILE A 86 -5.37 -0.74 -3.34
C ILE A 86 -5.11 -1.98 -4.20
N LYS A 87 -4.82 -1.76 -5.49
CA LYS A 87 -4.40 -2.81 -6.42
C LYS A 87 -3.16 -2.36 -7.17
N CYS A 88 -2.05 -3.06 -6.98
CA CYS A 88 -0.77 -2.73 -7.63
C CYS A 88 0.16 -3.94 -7.71
N TRP A 89 1.36 -3.74 -8.28
CA TRP A 89 2.41 -4.74 -8.22
C TRP A 89 3.26 -4.55 -6.98
N ASN A 90 3.78 -3.33 -6.76
CA ASN A 90 4.63 -3.06 -5.61
C ASN A 90 4.14 -1.85 -4.81
N ILE A 91 4.24 -1.96 -3.50
CA ILE A 91 4.05 -0.87 -2.55
C ILE A 91 5.32 -0.74 -1.72
N ASN A 92 5.85 0.48 -1.64
CA ASN A 92 6.86 0.90 -0.70
C ASN A 92 6.30 2.09 0.09
N ALA A 93 6.05 1.91 1.38
CA ALA A 93 5.45 2.95 2.22
C ALA A 93 5.91 2.83 3.68
N TRP A 94 5.75 3.91 4.47
CA TRP A 94 5.89 3.81 5.92
C TRP A 94 4.58 3.34 6.54
N CYS A 95 3.45 3.93 6.16
CA CYS A 95 2.15 3.54 6.69
C CYS A 95 1.12 3.31 5.59
N ILE A 96 0.35 2.21 5.71
CA ILE A 96 -0.78 1.89 4.85
C ILE A 96 -2.01 1.68 5.73
N ASP A 97 -3.06 2.47 5.48
CA ASP A 97 -4.40 2.28 6.07
C ASP A 97 -5.42 2.06 4.95
N ALA A 98 -5.92 0.83 4.82
CA ALA A 98 -6.84 0.46 3.76
C ALA A 98 -7.82 -0.63 4.18
N ASN A 99 -8.96 -0.75 3.49
CA ASN A 99 -9.82 -1.92 3.66
C ASN A 99 -9.20 -3.13 2.97
N ASP A 100 -8.97 -3.03 1.66
CA ASP A 100 -8.45 -4.14 0.87
C ASP A 100 -7.15 -3.78 0.15
N ILE A 101 -6.14 -4.63 0.28
CA ILE A 101 -4.85 -4.51 -0.41
C ILE A 101 -4.64 -5.75 -1.28
N SER A 102 -4.39 -5.56 -2.56
CA SER A 102 -3.98 -6.61 -3.50
C SER A 102 -2.72 -6.21 -4.25
N ALA A 103 -1.58 -6.82 -3.90
CA ALA A 103 -0.28 -6.50 -4.48
C ALA A 103 0.55 -7.77 -4.73
N LEU A 104 1.63 -7.68 -5.52
CA LEU A 104 2.64 -8.72 -5.55
C LEU A 104 3.59 -8.57 -4.35
N HIS A 105 4.13 -7.38 -4.15
CA HIS A 105 5.05 -7.11 -3.05
C HIS A 105 4.63 -5.90 -2.25
N ILE A 106 4.70 -6.02 -0.93
CA ILE A 106 4.48 -4.93 0.02
C ILE A 106 5.73 -4.82 0.90
N ASP A 107 6.32 -3.63 0.95
CA ASP A 107 7.40 -3.25 1.87
C ASP A 107 6.93 -2.00 2.62
N ALA A 108 6.64 -2.15 3.91
CA ALA A 108 6.11 -1.06 4.73
C ALA A 108 6.54 -1.19 6.20
N ASP A 109 6.56 -0.08 6.94
CA ASP A 109 6.73 -0.15 8.39
C ASP A 109 5.44 -0.64 9.04
N ASP A 110 4.32 0.05 8.82
CA ASP A 110 3.04 -0.29 9.42
C ASP A 110 1.94 -0.52 8.37
N ILE A 111 1.17 -1.61 8.53
CA ILE A 111 0.02 -1.95 7.68
C ILE A 111 -1.21 -2.16 8.56
N TYR A 112 -2.27 -1.38 8.30
CA TYR A 112 -3.59 -1.51 8.90
C TYR A 112 -4.61 -1.81 7.80
N ALA A 113 -5.20 -3.03 7.79
CA ALA A 113 -6.14 -3.40 6.74
C ALA A 113 -7.20 -4.41 7.22
N HIS A 114 -8.34 -4.49 6.51
CA HIS A 114 -9.23 -5.63 6.69
C HIS A 114 -8.66 -6.85 5.98
N ASN A 115 -8.37 -6.72 4.68
CA ASN A 115 -7.84 -7.85 3.91
C ASN A 115 -6.54 -7.50 3.21
N ILE A 116 -5.57 -8.40 3.29
CA ILE A 116 -4.31 -8.30 2.55
C ILE A 116 -4.16 -9.56 1.69
N ARG A 117 -3.95 -9.37 0.38
CA ARG A 117 -3.58 -10.42 -0.54
C ARG A 117 -2.31 -10.02 -1.29
N ALA A 118 -1.21 -10.74 -1.03
CA ALA A 118 0.07 -10.48 -1.68
C ALA A 118 0.85 -11.77 -1.93
N GLU A 119 1.87 -11.72 -2.79
CA GLU A 119 2.86 -12.80 -2.84
C GLU A 119 3.83 -12.63 -1.65
N ASN A 120 4.42 -11.46 -1.49
CA ASN A 120 5.36 -11.21 -0.41
C ASN A 120 4.98 -9.96 0.39
N ILE A 121 5.07 -10.06 1.72
CA ILE A 121 4.89 -8.97 2.64
C ILE A 121 6.12 -8.86 3.52
N ASN A 122 6.73 -7.68 3.54
CA ASN A 122 7.80 -7.30 4.46
C ASN A 122 7.37 -6.06 5.23
N ALA A 123 7.18 -6.16 6.54
CA ALA A 123 6.70 -5.06 7.36
C ALA A 123 7.26 -5.10 8.79
N TRP A 124 7.21 -3.95 9.50
CA TRP A 124 7.45 -3.97 10.94
C TRP A 124 6.21 -4.45 11.68
N ASN A 125 5.06 -3.83 11.42
CA ASN A 125 3.82 -4.24 12.04
C ASN A 125 2.70 -4.46 11.02
N ILE A 126 1.94 -5.53 11.22
CA ILE A 126 0.73 -5.83 10.45
C ILE A 126 -0.42 -5.98 11.43
N ASP A 127 -1.49 -5.19 11.25
CA ASP A 127 -2.76 -5.32 11.93
C ASP A 127 -3.87 -5.47 10.88
N ALA A 128 -4.43 -6.67 10.75
CA ALA A 128 -5.40 -6.98 9.73
C ALA A 128 -6.47 -7.96 10.22
N CYS A 129 -7.63 -8.01 9.56
CA CYS A 129 -8.56 -9.11 9.76
C CYS A 129 -8.02 -10.37 9.09
N ASP A 130 -7.81 -10.32 7.78
CA ASP A 130 -7.40 -11.50 7.03
C ASP A 130 -6.13 -11.23 6.19
N ILE A 131 -5.19 -12.17 6.25
CA ILE A 131 -3.97 -12.12 5.46
C ILE A 131 -3.88 -13.37 4.59
N THR A 132 -3.70 -13.19 3.28
CA THR A 132 -3.40 -14.27 2.34
C THR A 132 -2.13 -13.92 1.56
N SER A 133 -1.05 -14.66 1.77
CA SER A 133 0.24 -14.40 1.14
C SER A 133 0.97 -15.68 0.77
N TRP A 134 2.04 -15.57 -0.04
CA TRP A 134 3.01 -16.67 -0.19
C TRP A 134 3.99 -16.63 0.96
N ASP A 135 4.64 -15.49 1.18
CA ASP A 135 5.59 -15.29 2.27
C ASP A 135 5.25 -14.01 3.06
N ILE A 136 5.38 -14.10 4.39
CA ILE A 136 5.21 -12.98 5.30
C ILE A 136 6.47 -12.87 6.15
N ASN A 137 7.06 -11.69 6.20
CA ASN A 137 8.16 -11.35 7.08
C ASN A 137 7.82 -10.05 7.82
N ALA A 138 7.63 -10.12 9.12
CA ALA A 138 7.28 -8.96 9.91
C ALA A 138 7.92 -8.98 11.30
N ARG A 139 7.89 -7.84 11.99
CA ARG A 139 8.27 -7.76 13.40
C ARG A 139 7.13 -8.24 14.28
N ASN A 140 5.94 -7.71 14.04
CA ASN A 140 4.72 -8.15 14.72
C ASN A 140 3.59 -8.36 13.72
N ILE A 141 2.78 -9.40 13.95
CA ILE A 141 1.58 -9.69 13.16
C ILE A 141 0.41 -9.84 14.14
N ASN A 142 -0.66 -9.06 13.93
CA ASN A 142 -1.93 -9.18 14.60
C ASN A 142 -3.02 -9.35 13.54
N ALA A 143 -3.69 -10.51 13.50
CA ALA A 143 -4.73 -10.79 12.52
C ALA A 143 -5.78 -11.73 13.06
N ASN A 144 -6.97 -11.79 12.43
CA ASN A 144 -7.91 -12.87 12.71
C ASN A 144 -7.42 -14.16 12.04
N ASP A 145 -7.31 -14.14 10.71
CA ASP A 145 -6.91 -15.31 9.94
C ASP A 145 -5.68 -15.05 9.08
N ILE A 146 -4.69 -15.94 9.19
CA ILE A 146 -3.46 -15.89 8.41
C ILE A 146 -3.38 -17.13 7.54
N SER A 147 -3.32 -16.96 6.22
CA SER A 147 -3.14 -18.02 5.25
C SER A 147 -1.90 -17.75 4.40
N TYR A 148 -0.87 -18.55 4.52
CA TYR A 148 0.39 -18.36 3.81
C TYR A 148 0.78 -19.62 3.02
N TYR A 149 1.58 -19.46 1.96
CA TYR A 149 1.96 -20.60 1.11
C TYR A 149 3.25 -21.27 1.59
N ALA A 150 4.32 -20.52 1.84
CA ALA A 150 5.60 -21.09 2.19
C ALA A 150 6.07 -20.72 3.60
N VAL A 151 6.26 -19.45 3.92
CA VAL A 151 6.80 -19.01 5.21
C VAL A 151 5.99 -17.84 5.79
N CYS A 152 5.67 -17.93 7.09
CA CYS A 152 5.23 -16.81 7.90
C CYS A 152 6.23 -16.61 9.03
N PHE A 153 6.97 -15.51 8.99
CA PHE A 153 7.98 -15.19 9.97
C PHE A 153 7.65 -13.91 10.72
N ALA A 154 7.70 -13.97 12.06
CA ALA A 154 7.66 -12.78 12.88
C ALA A 154 8.88 -12.73 13.81
N TYR A 155 9.48 -11.55 13.92
CA TYR A 155 10.60 -11.35 14.84
C TYR A 155 10.14 -11.40 16.30
N ASN A 156 9.08 -10.65 16.65
CA ASN A 156 8.57 -10.59 18.01
C ASN A 156 7.35 -11.48 18.22
N ASN A 157 6.19 -11.13 17.64
CA ASN A 157 4.95 -11.82 17.97
C ASN A 157 4.05 -12.07 16.76
N ILE A 158 3.32 -13.19 16.80
CA ILE A 158 2.14 -13.44 15.98
C ILE A 158 0.96 -13.63 16.94
N LYS A 159 -0.08 -12.81 16.79
CA LYS A 159 -1.35 -12.97 17.46
C LYS A 159 -2.46 -13.16 16.41
N CYS A 160 -3.18 -14.29 16.48
CA CYS A 160 -4.22 -14.58 15.48
C CYS A 160 -5.28 -15.55 16.05
N LYS A 161 -6.42 -15.66 15.38
CA LYS A 161 -7.42 -16.72 15.61
C LYS A 161 -7.06 -18.00 14.88
N SER A 162 -6.60 -17.88 13.64
CA SER A 162 -6.09 -19.03 12.89
C SER A 162 -4.82 -18.69 12.10
N ILE A 163 -3.95 -19.69 11.93
CA ILE A 163 -2.77 -19.61 11.08
C ILE A 163 -2.61 -20.91 10.29
N THR A 164 -2.68 -20.81 8.97
CA THR A 164 -2.71 -21.98 8.08
C THR A 164 -1.67 -21.87 7.00
N GLY A 165 -0.73 -22.82 6.98
CA GLY A 165 0.18 -23.03 5.86
C GLY A 165 -0.51 -23.85 4.75
N ARG A 166 -0.56 -23.32 3.52
CA ARG A 166 -1.22 -23.95 2.37
C ARG A 166 -0.37 -24.98 1.64
N ARG A 167 0.92 -25.06 1.94
CA ARG A 167 1.88 -26.03 1.40
C ARG A 167 2.22 -27.06 2.45
N GLU A 168 2.47 -28.34 2.05
CA GLU A 168 2.84 -29.43 2.95
C GLU A 168 4.03 -29.11 3.89
N ASN A 169 5.02 -28.36 3.40
CA ASN A 169 6.19 -27.95 4.16
C ASN A 169 6.15 -26.46 4.60
N ALA A 170 4.97 -25.85 4.60
CA ALA A 170 4.81 -24.48 5.08
C ALA A 170 5.15 -24.39 6.57
N ARG A 171 5.83 -23.33 6.96
CA ARG A 171 6.26 -23.11 8.35
C ARG A 171 6.04 -21.68 8.79
N HIS A 172 5.63 -21.53 10.04
CA HIS A 172 5.62 -20.24 10.72
C HIS A 172 6.63 -20.25 11.87
N PHE A 173 7.25 -19.10 12.09
CA PHE A 173 8.30 -18.93 13.09
C PHE A 173 8.08 -17.62 13.84
N VAL A 174 8.35 -17.66 15.15
CA VAL A 174 8.49 -16.47 15.99
C VAL A 174 9.87 -16.56 16.65
N LEU A 175 10.70 -15.52 16.48
CA LEU A 175 12.09 -15.58 16.95
C LEU A 175 12.23 -15.27 18.44
N ASP A 176 11.85 -14.07 18.87
CA ASP A 176 12.09 -13.58 20.24
C ASP A 176 10.81 -13.46 21.10
N GLY A 177 9.66 -13.79 20.57
CA GLY A 177 8.38 -13.62 21.24
C GLY A 177 7.51 -14.86 21.28
N LYS A 178 6.22 -14.68 20.98
CA LYS A 178 5.21 -15.75 21.09
C LYS A 178 4.30 -15.81 19.87
N LEU A 179 3.91 -17.04 19.54
CA LEU A 179 2.72 -17.32 18.74
C LEU A 179 1.53 -17.49 19.68
N GLU A 180 0.56 -16.59 19.61
CA GLU A 180 -0.69 -16.67 20.34
C GLU A 180 -1.82 -16.96 19.34
N VAL A 181 -2.36 -18.18 19.37
CA VAL A 181 -3.54 -18.56 18.61
C VAL A 181 -4.72 -18.59 19.56
N GLU A 182 -5.67 -17.68 19.40
CA GLU A 182 -6.88 -17.61 20.21
C GLU A 182 -7.81 -18.75 19.75
N ASN A 183 -7.83 -19.88 20.47
CA ASN A 183 -8.82 -20.93 20.25
C ASN A 183 -10.21 -20.40 20.60
N VAL A 184 -11.09 -20.32 19.64
CA VAL A 184 -12.53 -20.02 19.81
C VAL A 184 -13.25 -21.27 20.31
#